data_0d399785612b7c435988048528e108fe
#
_entry.id   0d399785612b7c435988048528e108fe
#
_cell.length_a   1.000
_cell.length_b   1.000
_cell.length_c   1.000
_cell.angle_alpha   90.00
_cell.angle_beta   90.00
_cell.angle_gamma   90.00
#
_symmetry.space_group_name_H-M   'P 1'
#
loop_
_entity.id
_entity.type
_entity.pdbx_description
1 polymer ?
#
loop_
_entity_poly.entity_id
_entity_poly.type
_entity_poly.pdbx_seq_one_letter_code
_entity_poly.pdbx_strand_id
1 'polypeptide(L)'
;MERSLKESEKAELYVRIMEEVRQEHPGMGLRTMYDMLQPDGIGRDAFISLGIQEGFRLKTVEKYTRTTYSVKSSRYSNLLANKTFTGINQLWSSDITYYYFESCFYYIVLLMDVYSRRIIGYSIADNMRAENNLAALKMAVKTRGINLYNHTLIHHSDKGTQYASDAYTELLNTCQIQISMCREVYENTHIERLNGTIKNQYLNRWNIPNLKELIQKLSETIYSYNHTRPHDSLNKLSPVQFEKQLEKIPLEERMKMTIYTVNANEEKPKMKQLDLFENL
;
A
#
# COMPACT_ATOMS: atom_id res chain seq x y z
N MET A 1 20.97 14.65 40.76
CA MET A 1 20.98 15.78 39.82
C MET A 1 21.53 15.37 38.46
N GLU A 2 22.73 14.82 38.34
CA GLU A 2 23.35 14.39 37.06
C GLU A 2 22.59 13.29 36.30
N ARG A 3 21.99 12.31 37.00
CA ARG A 3 21.18 11.24 36.42
C ARG A 3 19.86 11.78 35.82
N SER A 4 19.22 12.73 36.50
CA SER A 4 17.99 13.38 36.04
C SER A 4 18.23 14.27 34.80
N LEU A 5 19.38 14.93 34.71
CA LEU A 5 19.77 15.72 33.53
C LEU A 5 20.00 14.83 32.32
N LYS A 6 20.71 13.68 32.46
CA LYS A 6 20.92 12.72 31.39
C LYS A 6 19.63 12.05 30.90
N GLU A 7 18.65 11.83 31.79
CA GLU A 7 17.32 11.29 31.42
C GLU A 7 16.51 12.34 30.63
N SER A 8 16.60 13.65 31.01
CA SER A 8 15.95 14.73 30.27
C SER A 8 16.56 14.93 28.88
N GLU A 9 17.89 14.95 28.76
CA GLU A 9 18.57 15.06 27.45
C GLU A 9 18.23 13.92 26.49
N LYS A 10 18.10 12.68 27.01
CA LYS A 10 17.66 11.53 26.22
C LYS A 10 16.21 11.68 25.75
N ALA A 11 15.32 12.16 26.62
CA ALA A 11 13.93 12.37 26.25
C ALA A 11 13.81 13.41 25.12
N GLU A 12 14.55 14.53 25.24
CA GLU A 12 14.62 15.55 24.18
C GLU A 12 15.14 14.99 22.84
N LEU A 13 16.15 14.11 22.89
CA LEU A 13 16.66 13.46 21.69
C LEU A 13 15.57 12.60 21.02
N TYR A 14 14.83 11.79 21.78
CA TYR A 14 13.74 10.98 21.22
C TYR A 14 12.63 11.85 20.62
N VAL A 15 12.30 12.98 21.25
CA VAL A 15 11.31 13.93 20.72
C VAL A 15 11.75 14.48 19.37
N ARG A 16 13.00 14.92 19.22
CA ARG A 16 13.53 15.39 17.92
C ARG A 16 13.47 14.32 16.84
N ILE A 17 13.86 13.09 17.18
CA ILE A 17 13.78 11.98 16.23
C ILE A 17 12.31 11.70 15.82
N MET A 18 11.36 11.78 16.76
CA MET A 18 9.93 11.68 16.45
C MET A 18 9.45 12.79 15.51
N GLU A 19 9.93 14.01 15.70
CA GLU A 19 9.63 15.16 14.83
C GLU A 19 10.17 14.94 13.41
N GLU A 20 11.40 14.48 13.27
CA GLU A 20 11.99 14.14 11.95
C GLU A 20 11.19 13.07 11.22
N VAL A 21 10.82 11.98 11.92
CA VAL A 21 9.96 10.95 11.32
C VAL A 21 8.61 11.52 10.90
N ARG A 22 8.04 12.46 11.65
CA ARG A 22 6.77 13.11 11.29
C ARG A 22 6.85 13.98 10.04
N GLN A 23 8.00 14.52 9.72
CA GLN A 23 8.18 15.26 8.46
C GLN A 23 8.07 14.34 7.25
N GLU A 24 8.62 13.13 7.32
CA GLU A 24 8.55 12.12 6.24
C GLU A 24 7.25 11.30 6.29
N HIS A 25 6.80 10.94 7.49
CA HIS A 25 5.65 10.07 7.75
C HIS A 25 4.62 10.74 8.67
N PRO A 26 3.88 11.76 8.20
CA PRO A 26 3.05 12.62 9.06
C PRO A 26 1.94 11.89 9.82
N GLY A 27 1.46 10.78 9.30
CA GLY A 27 0.42 9.94 9.91
C GLY A 27 0.92 8.61 10.46
N MET A 28 2.23 8.44 10.68
CA MET A 28 2.75 7.20 11.27
C MET A 28 2.41 7.13 12.76
N GLY A 29 1.82 6.02 13.22
CA GLY A 29 1.55 5.79 14.64
C GLY A 29 2.84 5.57 15.44
N LEU A 30 2.84 5.92 16.73
CA LEU A 30 4.02 5.80 17.61
C LEU A 30 4.57 4.38 17.70
N ARG A 31 3.73 3.34 17.63
CA ARG A 31 4.18 1.95 17.59
C ARG A 31 4.99 1.66 16.32
N THR A 32 4.46 2.04 15.17
CA THR A 32 5.15 1.86 13.88
C THR A 32 6.45 2.68 13.83
N MET A 33 6.45 3.87 14.44
CA MET A 33 7.62 4.72 14.57
C MET A 33 8.70 4.03 15.43
N TYR A 34 8.30 3.43 16.55
CA TYR A 34 9.21 2.62 17.38
C TYR A 34 9.80 1.45 16.60
N ASP A 35 8.96 0.70 15.86
CA ASP A 35 9.39 -0.42 15.03
C ASP A 35 10.38 0.01 13.93
N MET A 36 10.23 1.23 13.41
CA MET A 36 11.13 1.82 12.41
C MET A 36 12.48 2.24 13.00
N LEU A 37 12.45 2.90 14.15
CA LEU A 37 13.62 3.52 14.76
C LEU A 37 14.45 2.56 15.61
N GLN A 38 13.79 1.61 16.27
CA GLN A 38 14.36 0.70 17.26
C GLN A 38 15.34 1.42 18.21
N PRO A 39 14.87 2.48 18.91
CA PRO A 39 15.76 3.38 19.64
C PRO A 39 16.43 2.71 20.82
N ASP A 40 17.74 2.87 20.95
CA ASP A 40 18.51 2.32 22.07
C ASP A 40 18.12 2.98 23.39
N GLY A 41 18.05 2.18 24.46
CA GLY A 41 17.91 2.66 25.82
C GLY A 41 16.51 3.12 26.23
N ILE A 42 15.49 2.86 25.40
CA ILE A 42 14.08 3.04 25.75
C ILE A 42 13.24 1.87 25.25
N GLY A 43 12.39 1.32 26.12
CA GLY A 43 11.44 0.28 25.71
C GLY A 43 10.25 0.85 24.94
N ARG A 44 9.59 0.00 24.16
CA ARG A 44 8.46 0.39 23.30
C ARG A 44 7.37 1.18 24.05
N ASP A 45 6.94 0.69 25.21
CA ASP A 45 5.82 1.29 25.91
C ASP A 45 6.20 2.62 26.56
N ALA A 46 7.46 2.77 27.01
CA ALA A 46 8.01 4.06 27.48
C ALA A 46 8.12 5.07 26.34
N PHE A 47 8.58 4.64 25.15
CA PHE A 47 8.65 5.48 23.95
C PHE A 47 7.26 5.97 23.53
N ILE A 48 6.27 5.09 23.52
CA ILE A 48 4.89 5.45 23.20
C ILE A 48 4.33 6.43 24.23
N SER A 49 4.58 6.21 25.52
CA SER A 49 4.12 7.08 26.61
C SER A 49 4.73 8.47 26.48
N LEU A 50 6.04 8.57 26.23
CA LEU A 50 6.73 9.83 25.97
C LEU A 50 6.09 10.56 24.77
N GLY A 51 5.92 9.87 23.63
CA GLY A 51 5.30 10.47 22.45
C GLY A 51 3.87 10.96 22.68
N ILE A 52 3.08 10.28 23.53
CA ILE A 52 1.73 10.74 23.91
C ILE A 52 1.82 12.01 24.76
N GLN A 53 2.72 12.06 25.73
CA GLN A 53 2.94 13.23 26.59
C GLN A 53 3.37 14.45 25.79
N GLU A 54 4.23 14.26 24.80
CA GLU A 54 4.74 15.31 23.90
C GLU A 54 3.79 15.64 22.73
N GLY A 55 2.55 15.13 22.77
CA GLY A 55 1.51 15.53 21.81
C GLY A 55 1.56 14.82 20.45
N PHE A 56 2.33 13.75 20.29
CA PHE A 56 2.42 12.98 19.03
C PHE A 56 1.20 12.08 18.76
N ARG A 57 0.16 12.12 19.58
CA ARG A 57 -1.07 11.37 19.33
C ARG A 57 -1.75 11.86 18.05
N LEU A 58 -2.03 10.94 17.13
CA LEU A 58 -2.66 11.28 15.88
C LEU A 58 -4.12 11.69 16.06
N LYS A 59 -4.50 12.81 15.48
CA LYS A 59 -5.90 13.24 15.38
C LYS A 59 -6.59 12.45 14.28
N THR A 60 -7.88 12.16 14.46
CA THR A 60 -8.71 11.52 13.42
C THR A 60 -8.83 12.46 12.23
N VAL A 61 -8.69 11.91 11.03
CA VAL A 61 -8.86 12.66 9.77
C VAL A 61 -10.32 12.54 9.34
N GLU A 62 -10.91 13.66 8.93
CA GLU A 62 -12.24 13.66 8.33
C GLU A 62 -12.23 12.86 7.02
N LYS A 63 -13.23 12.00 6.87
CA LYS A 63 -13.35 11.14 5.68
C LYS A 63 -14.40 11.74 4.75
N TYR A 64 -13.99 12.20 3.60
CA TYR A 64 -14.89 12.49 2.49
C TYR A 64 -15.13 11.19 1.71
N THR A 65 -16.37 10.69 1.73
CA THR A 65 -16.73 9.46 1.05
C THR A 65 -17.50 9.80 -0.22
N ARG A 66 -17.00 9.37 -1.37
CA ARG A 66 -17.76 9.36 -2.60
C ARG A 66 -18.11 7.91 -2.93
N THR A 67 -19.40 7.61 -3.06
CA THR A 67 -19.87 6.31 -3.52
C THR A 67 -19.76 6.24 -5.04
N THR A 68 -19.05 5.25 -5.54
CA THR A 68 -19.06 4.90 -6.96
C THR A 68 -20.17 3.88 -7.22
N TYR A 69 -20.90 4.02 -8.33
CA TYR A 69 -21.86 3.00 -8.75
C TYR A 69 -21.13 1.76 -9.23
N SER A 70 -21.44 0.62 -8.62
CA SER A 70 -20.85 -0.65 -9.04
C SER A 70 -21.44 -1.13 -10.36
N VAL A 71 -20.59 -1.54 -11.29
CA VAL A 71 -20.98 -2.22 -12.52
C VAL A 71 -21.37 -3.66 -12.18
N LYS A 72 -22.59 -4.10 -12.57
CA LYS A 72 -23.11 -5.43 -12.21
C LYS A 72 -22.38 -6.61 -12.84
N SER A 73 -21.76 -6.44 -14.01
CA SER A 73 -21.08 -7.51 -14.72
C SER A 73 -19.57 -7.28 -14.81
N SER A 74 -18.79 -8.33 -14.60
CA SER A 74 -17.35 -8.34 -14.81
C SER A 74 -17.01 -8.85 -16.20
N ARG A 75 -16.14 -8.15 -16.93
CA ARG A 75 -15.67 -8.58 -18.27
C ARG A 75 -14.70 -9.77 -18.16
N TYR A 76 -13.99 -9.89 -17.03
CA TYR A 76 -13.00 -10.94 -16.80
C TYR A 76 -13.31 -11.70 -15.51
N SER A 77 -12.92 -12.98 -15.49
CA SER A 77 -13.09 -13.87 -14.33
C SER A 77 -12.17 -13.45 -13.18
N ASN A 78 -12.57 -13.73 -11.94
CA ASN A 78 -11.66 -13.68 -10.81
C ASN A 78 -10.75 -14.91 -10.84
N LEU A 79 -9.44 -14.70 -10.86
CA LEU A 79 -8.42 -15.74 -10.93
C LEU A 79 -7.73 -16.00 -9.58
N LEU A 80 -8.16 -15.37 -8.47
CA LEU A 80 -7.45 -15.40 -7.19
C LEU A 80 -7.89 -16.52 -6.25
N ALA A 81 -9.08 -17.08 -6.47
CA ALA A 81 -9.64 -18.11 -5.60
C ALA A 81 -8.68 -19.30 -5.46
N ASN A 82 -8.36 -19.69 -4.22
CA ASN A 82 -7.47 -20.81 -3.87
C ASN A 82 -6.04 -20.72 -4.48
N LYS A 83 -5.65 -19.57 -5.06
CA LYS A 83 -4.29 -19.38 -5.54
C LYS A 83 -3.34 -19.01 -4.41
N THR A 84 -2.15 -19.59 -4.46
CA THR A 84 -1.05 -19.32 -3.54
C THR A 84 0.08 -18.59 -4.29
N PHE A 85 0.57 -17.53 -3.69
CA PHE A 85 1.66 -16.71 -4.19
C PHE A 85 2.88 -16.88 -3.28
N THR A 86 4.06 -16.99 -3.87
CA THR A 86 5.33 -17.24 -3.17
C THR A 86 6.42 -16.22 -3.51
N GLY A 87 6.09 -15.20 -4.29
CA GLY A 87 7.07 -14.21 -4.71
C GLY A 87 6.45 -12.97 -5.34
N ILE A 88 7.34 -12.01 -5.59
CA ILE A 88 7.01 -10.77 -6.31
C ILE A 88 6.65 -11.08 -7.76
N ASN A 89 5.94 -10.16 -8.40
CA ASN A 89 5.52 -10.26 -9.80
C ASN A 89 4.65 -11.49 -10.11
N GLN A 90 3.90 -11.98 -9.13
CA GLN A 90 2.89 -13.04 -9.33
C GLN A 90 1.47 -12.47 -9.24
N LEU A 91 1.27 -11.41 -8.45
CA LEU A 91 0.00 -10.71 -8.33
C LEU A 91 0.23 -9.20 -8.19
N TRP A 92 -0.28 -8.48 -9.15
CA TRP A 92 -0.41 -7.03 -9.08
C TRP A 92 -1.88 -6.65 -8.85
N SER A 93 -2.12 -5.69 -7.97
CA SER A 93 -3.46 -5.16 -7.76
C SER A 93 -3.48 -3.67 -8.06
N SER A 94 -4.54 -3.21 -8.71
CA SER A 94 -4.75 -1.80 -9.04
C SER A 94 -6.13 -1.33 -8.59
N ASP A 95 -6.19 -0.08 -8.15
CA ASP A 95 -7.43 0.58 -7.77
C ASP A 95 -7.33 2.09 -7.96
N ILE A 96 -8.49 2.75 -8.13
CA ILE A 96 -8.61 4.20 -8.26
C ILE A 96 -9.15 4.75 -6.96
N THR A 97 -8.39 5.63 -6.32
CA THR A 97 -8.88 6.43 -5.21
C THR A 97 -8.99 7.89 -5.59
N TYR A 98 -9.73 8.67 -4.82
CA TYR A 98 -9.87 10.10 -5.07
C TYR A 98 -9.37 10.92 -3.90
N TYR A 99 -8.88 12.09 -4.21
CA TYR A 99 -8.47 13.12 -3.27
C TYR A 99 -9.26 14.41 -3.56
N TYR A 100 -9.94 14.93 -2.54
CA TYR A 100 -10.71 16.17 -2.67
C TYR A 100 -9.87 17.35 -2.21
N PHE A 101 -9.73 18.34 -3.08
CA PHE A 101 -8.91 19.51 -2.83
C PHE A 101 -9.46 20.70 -3.67
N GLU A 102 -9.55 21.90 -3.08
CA GLU A 102 -10.02 23.14 -3.72
C GLU A 102 -11.31 22.95 -4.55
N SER A 103 -12.32 22.31 -3.94
CA SER A 103 -13.60 22.02 -4.58
C SER A 103 -13.54 21.11 -5.82
N CYS A 104 -12.38 20.50 -6.09
CA CYS A 104 -12.16 19.56 -7.18
C CYS A 104 -11.78 18.17 -6.66
N PHE A 105 -12.17 17.15 -7.43
CA PHE A 105 -11.71 15.78 -7.20
C PHE A 105 -10.54 15.45 -8.10
N TYR A 106 -9.46 14.96 -7.52
CA TYR A 106 -8.34 14.36 -8.23
C TYR A 106 -8.39 12.85 -8.04
N TYR A 107 -8.10 12.13 -9.10
CA TYR A 107 -8.15 10.68 -9.15
C TYR A 107 -6.74 10.13 -9.14
N ILE A 108 -6.45 9.31 -8.16
CA ILE A 108 -5.14 8.69 -7.96
C ILE A 108 -5.29 7.21 -8.28
N VAL A 109 -4.57 6.74 -9.29
CA VAL A 109 -4.45 5.32 -9.59
C VAL A 109 -3.20 4.80 -8.90
N LEU A 110 -3.34 3.75 -8.10
CA LEU A 110 -2.21 3.04 -7.50
C LEU A 110 -2.16 1.61 -8.03
N LEU A 111 -0.97 1.13 -8.31
CA LEU A 111 -0.69 -0.23 -8.71
C LEU A 111 0.39 -0.82 -7.81
N MET A 112 0.09 -1.94 -7.17
CA MET A 112 0.89 -2.55 -6.13
C MET A 112 1.22 -4.00 -6.47
N ASP A 113 2.46 -4.41 -6.21
CA ASP A 113 2.80 -5.82 -6.06
C ASP A 113 2.26 -6.31 -4.72
N VAL A 114 1.33 -7.24 -4.75
CA VAL A 114 0.60 -7.64 -3.54
C VAL A 114 1.47 -8.42 -2.58
N TYR A 115 2.45 -9.17 -3.06
CA TYR A 115 3.33 -9.96 -2.22
C TYR A 115 4.29 -9.09 -1.40
N SER A 116 4.94 -8.12 -2.04
CA SER A 116 5.89 -7.22 -1.39
C SER A 116 5.26 -5.93 -0.85
N ARG A 117 3.98 -5.67 -1.11
CA ARG A 117 3.30 -4.40 -0.79
C ARG A 117 3.88 -3.19 -1.51
N ARG A 118 4.82 -3.36 -2.42
CA ARG A 118 5.50 -2.28 -3.13
C ARG A 118 4.56 -1.61 -4.12
N ILE A 119 4.47 -0.30 -4.07
CA ILE A 119 3.81 0.50 -5.11
C ILE A 119 4.77 0.55 -6.30
N ILE A 120 4.34 0.01 -7.43
CA ILE A 120 5.16 -0.15 -8.64
C ILE A 120 4.73 0.77 -9.78
N GLY A 121 3.53 1.31 -9.70
CA GLY A 121 3.01 2.28 -10.66
C GLY A 121 1.94 3.17 -10.04
N TYR A 122 1.87 4.41 -10.49
CA TYR A 122 0.85 5.35 -10.07
C TYR A 122 0.63 6.44 -11.10
N SER A 123 -0.52 7.08 -11.01
CA SER A 123 -0.84 8.29 -11.75
C SER A 123 -1.81 9.15 -10.95
N ILE A 124 -1.87 10.44 -11.29
CA ILE A 124 -2.85 11.37 -10.74
C ILE A 124 -3.39 12.26 -11.85
N ALA A 125 -4.69 12.50 -11.85
CA ALA A 125 -5.37 13.34 -12.83
C ALA A 125 -6.64 13.98 -12.23
N ASP A 126 -7.16 14.97 -12.92
CA ASP A 126 -8.44 15.64 -12.62
C ASP A 126 -9.68 14.92 -13.20
N ASN A 127 -9.46 13.78 -13.83
CA ASN A 127 -10.50 12.99 -14.49
C ASN A 127 -10.27 11.48 -14.33
N MET A 128 -11.28 10.66 -14.61
CA MET A 128 -11.25 9.19 -14.52
C MET A 128 -11.06 8.51 -15.88
N ARG A 129 -10.29 9.08 -16.79
CA ARG A 129 -10.07 8.48 -18.10
C ARG A 129 -9.15 7.26 -18.01
N ALA A 130 -9.33 6.34 -18.96
CA ALA A 130 -8.54 5.10 -19.03
C ALA A 130 -7.03 5.35 -19.24
N GLU A 131 -6.67 6.48 -19.84
CA GLU A 131 -5.28 6.87 -20.07
C GLU A 131 -4.50 7.02 -18.76
N ASN A 132 -5.17 7.40 -17.65
CA ASN A 132 -4.55 7.53 -16.34
C ASN A 132 -4.16 6.15 -15.79
N ASN A 133 -5.07 5.17 -15.92
CA ASN A 133 -4.78 3.79 -15.53
C ASN A 133 -3.65 3.20 -16.39
N LEU A 134 -3.69 3.48 -17.70
CA LEU A 134 -2.65 3.05 -18.63
C LEU A 134 -1.28 3.65 -18.27
N ALA A 135 -1.23 4.91 -17.86
CA ALA A 135 0.01 5.55 -17.42
C ALA A 135 0.60 4.86 -16.18
N ALA A 136 -0.23 4.54 -15.18
CA ALA A 136 0.19 3.79 -14.00
C ALA A 136 0.69 2.38 -14.35
N LEU A 137 0.01 1.68 -15.27
CA LEU A 137 0.42 0.36 -15.75
C LEU A 137 1.75 0.41 -16.52
N LYS A 138 1.93 1.37 -17.42
CA LYS A 138 3.21 1.59 -18.13
C LYS A 138 4.36 1.83 -17.16
N MET A 139 4.12 2.62 -16.11
CA MET A 139 5.11 2.85 -15.05
C MET A 139 5.45 1.53 -14.34
N ALA A 140 4.46 0.71 -13.99
CA ALA A 140 4.68 -0.57 -13.33
C ALA A 140 5.50 -1.55 -14.17
N VAL A 141 5.15 -1.69 -15.45
CA VAL A 141 5.89 -2.52 -16.42
C VAL A 141 7.35 -2.06 -16.52
N LYS A 142 7.57 -0.75 -16.63
CA LYS A 142 8.92 -0.16 -16.66
C LYS A 142 9.68 -0.38 -15.35
N THR A 143 9.04 -0.15 -14.20
CA THR A 143 9.64 -0.31 -12.86
C THR A 143 10.10 -1.74 -12.61
N ARG A 144 9.37 -2.72 -13.16
CA ARG A 144 9.68 -4.15 -13.03
C ARG A 144 10.54 -4.70 -14.16
N GLY A 145 10.85 -3.92 -15.19
CA GLY A 145 11.62 -4.37 -16.36
C GLY A 145 10.93 -5.49 -17.13
N ILE A 146 9.60 -5.51 -17.13
CA ILE A 146 8.82 -6.57 -17.78
C ILE A 146 8.71 -6.27 -19.27
N ASN A 147 9.39 -7.05 -20.09
CA ASN A 147 9.27 -6.99 -21.55
C ASN A 147 8.32 -8.09 -22.07
N LEU A 148 8.48 -9.31 -21.55
CA LEU A 148 7.63 -10.47 -21.79
C LEU A 148 7.56 -11.28 -20.50
N TYR A 149 6.35 -11.68 -20.05
CA TYR A 149 6.20 -12.44 -18.81
C TYR A 149 5.61 -13.84 -19.07
N ASN A 150 5.91 -14.81 -18.23
CA ASN A 150 5.58 -16.23 -18.43
C ASN A 150 4.15 -16.58 -18.02
N HIS A 151 3.12 -15.79 -18.34
CA HIS A 151 1.71 -16.06 -18.00
C HIS A 151 1.41 -16.38 -16.53
N THR A 152 2.36 -16.14 -15.61
CA THR A 152 2.17 -16.41 -14.18
C THR A 152 1.72 -15.17 -13.42
N LEU A 153 2.02 -13.98 -13.96
CA LEU A 153 1.60 -12.71 -13.36
C LEU A 153 0.12 -12.45 -13.62
N ILE A 154 -0.61 -12.19 -12.55
CA ILE A 154 -2.01 -11.78 -12.59
C ILE A 154 -2.08 -10.29 -12.27
N HIS A 155 -2.76 -9.52 -13.12
CA HIS A 155 -3.21 -8.17 -12.81
C HIS A 155 -4.66 -8.23 -12.34
N HIS A 156 -4.93 -7.80 -11.11
CA HIS A 156 -6.25 -7.82 -10.49
C HIS A 156 -6.75 -6.40 -10.23
N SER A 157 -8.00 -6.12 -10.58
CA SER A 157 -8.64 -4.82 -10.37
C SER A 157 -10.11 -4.96 -10.00
N ASP A 158 -10.75 -3.86 -9.66
CA ASP A 158 -12.21 -3.77 -9.60
C ASP A 158 -12.84 -3.88 -11.00
N LYS A 159 -14.19 -3.76 -11.08
CA LYS A 159 -14.95 -3.82 -12.33
C LYS A 159 -14.96 -2.49 -13.11
N GLY A 160 -14.08 -1.56 -12.81
CA GLY A 160 -14.02 -0.27 -13.47
C GLY A 160 -13.82 -0.40 -14.99
N THR A 161 -14.58 0.36 -15.76
CA THR A 161 -14.50 0.33 -17.24
C THR A 161 -13.13 0.75 -17.77
N GLN A 162 -12.38 1.53 -16.99
CA GLN A 162 -11.02 1.96 -17.28
C GLN A 162 -10.07 0.76 -17.43
N TYR A 163 -10.25 -0.28 -16.60
CA TYR A 163 -9.45 -1.51 -16.64
C TYR A 163 -9.83 -2.45 -17.80
N ALA A 164 -10.99 -2.23 -18.40
CA ALA A 164 -11.48 -2.99 -19.55
C ALA A 164 -11.28 -2.25 -20.87
N SER A 165 -10.62 -1.10 -20.89
CA SER A 165 -10.31 -0.35 -22.12
C SER A 165 -9.32 -1.12 -23.00
N ASP A 166 -9.46 -0.98 -24.33
CA ASP A 166 -8.67 -1.74 -25.30
C ASP A 166 -7.17 -1.49 -25.12
N ALA A 167 -6.73 -0.22 -24.98
CA ALA A 167 -5.33 0.10 -24.79
C ALA A 167 -4.75 -0.48 -23.49
N TYR A 168 -5.54 -0.57 -22.41
CA TYR A 168 -5.11 -1.14 -21.14
C TYR A 168 -4.93 -2.65 -21.25
N THR A 169 -5.93 -3.33 -21.82
CA THR A 169 -5.92 -4.78 -22.00
C THR A 169 -4.92 -5.24 -23.04
N GLU A 170 -4.70 -4.45 -24.11
CA GLU A 170 -3.65 -4.69 -25.09
C GLU A 170 -2.25 -4.68 -24.47
N LEU A 171 -1.95 -3.71 -23.60
CA LEU A 171 -0.66 -3.67 -22.89
C LEU A 171 -0.49 -4.91 -21.99
N LEU A 172 -1.52 -5.31 -21.24
CA LEU A 172 -1.47 -6.51 -20.40
C LEU A 172 -1.23 -7.77 -21.26
N ASN A 173 -1.94 -7.91 -22.37
CA ASN A 173 -1.79 -9.04 -23.29
C ASN A 173 -0.38 -9.05 -23.94
N THR A 174 0.12 -7.91 -24.38
CA THR A 174 1.48 -7.78 -24.93
C THR A 174 2.54 -8.22 -23.93
N CYS A 175 2.35 -7.87 -22.65
CA CYS A 175 3.22 -8.34 -21.55
C CYS A 175 2.89 -9.75 -21.06
N GLN A 176 1.94 -10.45 -21.67
CA GLN A 176 1.48 -11.78 -21.26
C GLN A 176 0.99 -11.84 -19.80
N ILE A 177 0.39 -10.76 -19.30
CA ILE A 177 -0.15 -10.64 -17.95
C ILE A 177 -1.62 -11.10 -17.97
N GLN A 178 -1.99 -12.03 -17.08
CA GLN A 178 -3.37 -12.50 -16.95
C GLN A 178 -4.24 -11.40 -16.34
N ILE A 179 -5.44 -11.22 -16.90
CA ILE A 179 -6.40 -10.22 -16.43
C ILE A 179 -7.40 -10.88 -15.47
N SER A 180 -7.56 -10.29 -14.29
CA SER A 180 -8.49 -10.74 -13.26
C SER A 180 -9.28 -9.56 -12.73
N MET A 181 -10.59 -9.74 -12.50
CA MET A 181 -11.46 -8.71 -11.92
C MET A 181 -12.19 -9.23 -10.71
N CYS A 182 -12.39 -8.36 -9.72
CA CYS A 182 -13.18 -8.65 -8.53
C CYS A 182 -14.60 -9.08 -8.89
N ARG A 183 -15.15 -10.04 -8.18
CA ARG A 183 -16.59 -10.27 -8.10
C ARG A 183 -17.20 -9.47 -6.96
N GLU A 184 -16.52 -9.49 -5.81
CA GLU A 184 -16.92 -8.86 -4.57
C GLU A 184 -15.87 -7.87 -4.08
N VAL A 185 -16.29 -6.86 -3.32
CA VAL A 185 -15.44 -5.75 -2.83
C VAL A 185 -14.23 -6.25 -2.01
N TYR A 186 -14.44 -7.26 -1.14
CA TYR A 186 -13.38 -7.78 -0.27
C TYR A 186 -12.21 -8.45 -1.00
N GLU A 187 -12.35 -8.76 -2.28
CA GLU A 187 -11.30 -9.41 -3.06
C GLU A 187 -10.12 -8.49 -3.40
N ASN A 188 -10.29 -7.15 -3.25
CA ASN A 188 -9.27 -6.14 -3.52
C ASN A 188 -8.74 -5.43 -2.25
N THR A 189 -8.94 -6.03 -1.08
CA THR A 189 -8.66 -5.43 0.25
C THR A 189 -7.24 -4.89 0.40
N HIS A 190 -6.25 -5.50 -0.25
CA HIS A 190 -4.85 -5.08 -0.13
C HIS A 190 -4.61 -3.69 -0.71
N ILE A 191 -5.12 -3.42 -1.90
CA ILE A 191 -4.96 -2.10 -2.53
C ILE A 191 -5.87 -1.06 -1.87
N GLU A 192 -7.05 -1.45 -1.37
CA GLU A 192 -7.92 -0.56 -0.60
C GLU A 192 -7.25 -0.08 0.69
N ARG A 193 -6.57 -0.98 1.42
CA ARG A 193 -5.75 -0.62 2.59
C ARG A 193 -4.60 0.31 2.22
N LEU A 194 -3.96 0.07 1.07
CA LEU A 194 -2.92 0.96 0.55
C LEU A 194 -3.49 2.35 0.30
N ASN A 195 -4.61 2.46 -0.42
CA ASN A 195 -5.30 3.72 -0.68
C ASN A 195 -5.62 4.47 0.62
N GLY A 196 -6.12 3.74 1.63
CA GLY A 196 -6.36 4.28 2.96
C GLY A 196 -5.09 4.80 3.62
N THR A 197 -3.98 4.09 3.50
CA THR A 197 -2.68 4.52 4.05
C THR A 197 -2.18 5.78 3.36
N ILE A 198 -2.12 5.80 2.03
CA ILE A 198 -1.64 6.96 1.25
C ILE A 198 -2.46 8.20 1.55
N LYS A 199 -3.79 8.08 1.56
CA LYS A 199 -4.67 9.22 1.85
C LYS A 199 -4.59 9.67 3.30
N ASN A 200 -4.85 8.77 4.25
CA ASN A 200 -5.10 9.15 5.65
C ASN A 200 -3.83 9.35 6.47
N GLN A 201 -2.74 8.70 6.09
CA GLN A 201 -1.47 8.82 6.82
C GLN A 201 -0.50 9.81 6.17
N TYR A 202 -0.76 10.22 4.91
CA TYR A 202 0.09 11.18 4.21
C TYR A 202 -0.71 12.36 3.66
N LEU A 203 -1.42 12.20 2.53
CA LEU A 203 -1.99 13.33 1.79
C LEU A 203 -2.91 14.20 2.65
N ASN A 204 -3.78 13.61 3.48
CA ASN A 204 -4.69 14.34 4.38
C ASN A 204 -4.00 14.93 5.62
N ARG A 205 -2.67 14.77 5.76
CA ARG A 205 -1.88 15.31 6.87
C ARG A 205 -1.06 16.53 6.48
N TRP A 206 -0.91 16.75 5.19
CA TRP A 206 -0.21 17.93 4.68
C TRP A 206 -1.20 19.00 4.25
N ASN A 207 -0.77 20.27 4.39
CA ASN A 207 -1.44 21.37 3.72
C ASN A 207 -0.92 21.42 2.27
N ILE A 208 -1.73 20.99 1.31
CA ILE A 208 -1.36 20.90 -0.11
C ILE A 208 -2.08 22.04 -0.83
N PRO A 209 -1.37 23.09 -1.29
CA PRO A 209 -2.00 24.31 -1.80
C PRO A 209 -2.35 24.26 -3.30
N ASN A 210 -1.87 23.27 -4.07
CA ASN A 210 -2.13 23.19 -5.50
C ASN A 210 -1.81 21.80 -6.08
N LEU A 211 -2.25 21.55 -7.32
CA LEU A 211 -2.04 20.26 -8.00
C LEU A 211 -0.55 19.90 -8.16
N LYS A 212 0.31 20.88 -8.45
CA LYS A 212 1.74 20.63 -8.61
C LYS A 212 2.34 20.05 -7.32
N GLU A 213 2.00 20.62 -6.18
CA GLU A 213 2.43 20.10 -4.89
C GLU A 213 1.78 18.77 -4.54
N LEU A 214 0.52 18.55 -4.93
CA LEU A 214 -0.13 17.26 -4.76
C LEU A 214 0.61 16.15 -5.51
N ILE A 215 1.01 16.40 -6.76
CA ILE A 215 1.81 15.47 -7.57
C ILE A 215 3.16 15.19 -6.90
N GLN A 216 3.85 16.24 -6.45
CA GLN A 216 5.13 16.12 -5.76
C GLN A 216 4.98 15.32 -4.45
N LYS A 217 4.01 15.69 -3.61
CA LYS A 217 3.75 15.01 -2.33
C LYS A 217 3.33 13.56 -2.51
N LEU A 218 2.59 13.23 -3.56
CA LEU A 218 2.29 11.85 -3.89
C LEU A 218 3.56 11.06 -4.23
N SER A 219 4.45 11.64 -5.03
CA SER A 219 5.73 11.00 -5.39
C SER A 219 6.62 10.78 -4.16
N GLU A 220 6.78 11.78 -3.30
CA GLU A 220 7.51 11.69 -2.03
C GLU A 220 6.90 10.63 -1.12
N THR A 221 5.57 10.62 -0.99
CA THR A 221 4.83 9.61 -0.22
C THR A 221 5.11 8.20 -0.69
N ILE A 222 5.06 7.97 -2.01
CA ILE A 222 5.30 6.64 -2.59
C ILE A 222 6.74 6.21 -2.37
N TYR A 223 7.68 7.13 -2.47
CA TYR A 223 9.08 6.86 -2.16
C TYR A 223 9.24 6.43 -0.70
N SER A 224 8.75 7.23 0.26
CA SER A 224 8.85 6.92 1.70
C SER A 224 8.09 5.64 2.07
N TYR A 225 6.90 5.43 1.49
CA TYR A 225 6.16 4.18 1.67
C TYR A 225 6.96 2.96 1.23
N ASN A 226 7.62 3.03 0.08
CA ASN A 226 8.37 1.91 -0.48
C ASN A 226 9.72 1.65 0.20
N HIS A 227 10.41 2.70 0.68
CA HIS A 227 11.81 2.60 1.09
C HIS A 227 12.03 2.65 2.61
N THR A 228 11.20 3.40 3.35
CA THR A 228 11.45 3.68 4.76
C THR A 228 10.33 3.22 5.69
N ARG A 229 9.08 3.14 5.21
CA ARG A 229 7.95 2.74 6.04
C ARG A 229 7.98 1.25 6.38
N PRO A 230 8.00 0.85 7.67
CA PRO A 230 7.91 -0.55 8.07
C PRO A 230 6.48 -1.09 7.93
N HIS A 231 6.36 -2.36 7.58
CA HIS A 231 5.10 -3.08 7.43
C HIS A 231 5.05 -4.31 8.31
N ASP A 232 3.99 -4.45 9.10
CA ASP A 232 3.80 -5.62 9.98
C ASP A 232 3.82 -6.94 9.21
N SER A 233 3.15 -6.97 8.06
CA SER A 233 3.10 -8.15 7.18
C SER A 233 4.42 -8.47 6.45
N LEU A 234 5.44 -7.63 6.60
CA LEU A 234 6.77 -7.79 6.00
C LEU A 234 7.87 -7.86 7.06
N ASN A 235 7.57 -8.37 8.24
CA ASN A 235 8.51 -8.45 9.37
C ASN A 235 9.14 -7.09 9.72
N LYS A 236 8.34 -6.02 9.71
CA LYS A 236 8.78 -4.64 9.97
C LYS A 236 9.75 -4.07 8.92
N LEU A 237 9.94 -4.74 7.80
CA LEU A 237 10.72 -4.21 6.69
C LEU A 237 9.86 -3.28 5.83
N SER A 238 10.52 -2.36 5.13
CA SER A 238 9.88 -1.65 4.02
C SER A 238 9.73 -2.57 2.80
N PRO A 239 8.82 -2.27 1.85
CA PRO A 239 8.65 -3.07 0.65
C PRO A 239 9.94 -3.35 -0.11
N VAL A 240 10.80 -2.34 -0.29
CA VAL A 240 12.08 -2.48 -1.00
C VAL A 240 13.09 -3.32 -0.18
N GLN A 241 13.14 -3.14 1.14
CA GLN A 241 13.98 -3.96 2.00
C GLN A 241 13.54 -5.43 1.97
N PHE A 242 12.23 -5.67 2.02
CA PHE A 242 11.67 -7.01 1.91
C PHE A 242 12.02 -7.68 0.57
N GLU A 243 11.89 -6.97 -0.56
CA GLU A 243 12.28 -7.51 -1.86
C GLU A 243 13.76 -7.90 -1.92
N LYS A 244 14.65 -7.05 -1.39
CA LYS A 244 16.09 -7.36 -1.29
C LYS A 244 16.37 -8.59 -0.41
N GLN A 245 15.59 -8.79 0.64
CA GLN A 245 15.73 -9.97 1.50
C GLN A 245 15.24 -11.23 0.77
N LEU A 246 14.16 -11.15 -0.01
CA LEU A 246 13.63 -12.27 -0.79
C LEU A 246 14.62 -12.84 -1.81
N GLU A 247 15.54 -12.03 -2.35
CA GLU A 247 16.56 -12.48 -3.29
C GLU A 247 17.46 -13.56 -2.67
N LYS A 248 17.60 -13.56 -1.33
CA LYS A 248 18.43 -14.50 -0.58
C LYS A 248 17.68 -15.75 -0.10
N ILE A 249 16.35 -15.78 -0.24
CA ILE A 249 15.50 -16.85 0.25
C ILE A 249 15.09 -17.75 -0.93
N PRO A 250 15.39 -19.07 -0.89
CA PRO A 250 14.93 -20.03 -1.87
C PRO A 250 13.41 -20.02 -2.01
N LEU A 251 12.88 -20.34 -3.20
CA LEU A 251 11.44 -20.28 -3.48
C LEU A 251 10.62 -21.16 -2.54
N GLU A 252 11.12 -22.33 -2.19
CA GLU A 252 10.49 -23.31 -1.30
C GLU A 252 10.36 -22.84 0.14
N GLU A 253 11.24 -21.94 0.58
CA GLU A 253 11.27 -21.40 1.95
C GLU A 253 10.50 -20.08 2.07
N ARG A 254 10.04 -19.52 0.94
CA ARG A 254 9.29 -18.26 0.96
C ARG A 254 7.90 -18.45 1.54
N MET A 255 7.44 -17.44 2.25
CA MET A 255 6.10 -17.39 2.81
C MET A 255 5.04 -17.60 1.72
N LYS A 256 4.09 -18.49 1.96
CA LYS A 256 2.96 -18.74 1.07
C LYS A 256 1.82 -17.78 1.42
N MET A 257 1.40 -16.98 0.44
CA MET A 257 0.31 -16.04 0.59
C MET A 257 -0.89 -16.49 -0.24
N THR A 258 -2.06 -16.64 0.38
CA THR A 258 -3.34 -16.89 -0.31
C THR A 258 -4.27 -15.71 -0.01
N ILE A 259 -4.89 -15.14 -1.06
CA ILE A 259 -5.77 -13.97 -0.89
C ILE A 259 -7.07 -14.38 -0.20
N TYR A 260 -7.73 -15.44 -0.70
CA TYR A 260 -8.90 -16.06 -0.08
C TYR A 260 -9.07 -17.49 -0.57
N THR A 261 -9.78 -18.29 0.23
CA THR A 261 -10.14 -19.67 -0.11
C THR A 261 -11.65 -19.77 -0.30
N VAL A 262 -12.06 -20.54 -1.30
CA VAL A 262 -13.45 -20.91 -1.54
C VAL A 262 -13.60 -22.40 -1.25
N ASN A 263 -14.48 -22.77 -0.32
CA ASN A 263 -14.81 -24.16 -0.08
C ASN A 263 -15.76 -24.65 -1.16
N ALA A 264 -15.54 -25.85 -1.68
CA ALA A 264 -16.35 -26.45 -2.75
C ALA A 264 -17.87 -26.56 -2.42
N ASN A 265 -18.24 -26.44 -1.13
CA ASN A 265 -19.61 -26.57 -0.65
C ASN A 265 -20.24 -25.24 -0.15
N GLU A 266 -19.58 -24.10 -0.32
CA GLU A 266 -20.11 -22.82 0.11
C GLU A 266 -20.20 -21.85 -1.06
N GLU A 267 -21.38 -21.30 -1.33
CA GLU A 267 -21.61 -20.28 -2.35
C GLU A 267 -20.97 -18.92 -2.02
N LYS A 268 -20.43 -18.75 -0.80
CA LYS A 268 -19.74 -17.52 -0.36
C LYS A 268 -18.35 -17.86 0.19
N PRO A 269 -17.29 -17.20 -0.26
CA PRO A 269 -15.94 -17.38 0.27
C PRO A 269 -15.87 -16.90 1.73
N LYS A 270 -15.32 -17.73 2.64
CA LYS A 270 -14.90 -17.27 3.96
C LYS A 270 -13.57 -16.55 3.85
N MET A 271 -13.53 -15.28 4.21
CA MET A 271 -12.27 -14.58 4.45
C MET A 271 -11.56 -15.29 5.62
N LYS A 272 -10.45 -15.95 5.36
CA LYS A 272 -9.47 -16.16 6.42
C LYS A 272 -8.84 -14.80 6.69
N GLN A 273 -9.26 -14.16 7.76
CA GLN A 273 -8.44 -13.17 8.42
C GLN A 273 -7.13 -13.90 8.75
N LEU A 274 -6.03 -13.47 8.14
CA LEU A 274 -4.71 -13.93 8.52
C LEU A 274 -4.45 -13.44 9.93
N ASP A 275 -4.83 -14.24 10.93
CA ASP A 275 -4.29 -14.17 12.28
C ASP A 275 -2.82 -14.64 12.18
N LEU A 276 -1.94 -13.65 12.01
CA LEU A 276 -0.48 -13.83 11.94
C LEU A 276 0.14 -14.21 13.30
N PHE A 277 -0.65 -14.70 14.27
CA PHE A 277 -0.20 -14.92 15.65
C PHE A 277 -0.43 -16.33 16.20
N GLU A 278 -0.78 -17.32 15.39
CA GLU A 278 -0.74 -18.71 15.86
C GLU A 278 0.47 -19.42 15.22
N ASN A 279 1.58 -19.40 15.91
CA ASN A 279 2.75 -20.28 15.98
C ASN A 279 4.04 -19.46 16.14
N LEU A 280 4.28 -19.01 17.35
CA LEU A 280 5.59 -18.88 17.97
C LEU A 280 5.49 -19.42 19.40
#